data_99a3685beb458acb27535ee1462814f4
#
_entry.id   99a3685beb458acb27535ee1462814f4
#
_cell.length_a   1.000
_cell.length_b   1.000
_cell.length_c   1.000
_cell.angle_alpha   90.00
_cell.angle_beta   90.00
_cell.angle_gamma   90.00
#
_symmetry.space_group_name_H-M   'P 1'
#
loop_
_entity.id
_entity.type
_entity.pdbx_description
1 polymer ?
#
loop_
_entity_poly.entity_id
_entity_poly.type
_entity_poly.pdbx_seq_one_letter_code
_entity_poly.pdbx_strand_id
1 'polypeptide(L)'
;MLTKKQKNLLLFINKKLRSSGVSPSYEEMKESLNLKSKSGIHRLISALEERGFIKRLAHKARALEVIKLPETASANDIYNSFSPSVIKGGLDEEKPLSDDIEVPVLGKIAAGTPVEAIQNEVSRIPLPSNLEKNGDYFGLKVQGDSMIEAGINEGDTVIIKRTDTADNGKIVVALIDEHEAMLKRIRKKGKVVALESANKNYETKIFGPDRVKVQGVLVSLYRNF
;
A
#
# COMPACT_ATOMS: atom_id res chain seq x y z
N MET A 1 20.47 10.00 -18.87
CA MET A 1 20.64 10.72 -17.59
C MET A 1 19.90 12.05 -17.61
N LEU A 2 19.32 12.49 -16.51
CA LEU A 2 18.70 13.81 -16.38
C LEU A 2 19.74 14.88 -16.09
N THR A 3 19.58 16.07 -16.63
CA THR A 3 20.38 17.22 -16.22
C THR A 3 20.03 17.66 -14.80
N LYS A 4 20.92 18.37 -14.11
CA LYS A 4 20.68 18.86 -12.74
C LYS A 4 19.38 19.69 -12.63
N LYS A 5 19.07 20.52 -13.63
CA LYS A 5 17.83 21.31 -13.67
C LYS A 5 16.60 20.46 -13.90
N GLN A 6 16.66 19.45 -14.76
CA GLN A 6 15.57 18.48 -14.96
C GLN A 6 15.29 17.68 -13.72
N LYS A 7 16.32 17.17 -13.03
CA LYS A 7 16.19 16.46 -11.76
C LYS A 7 15.53 17.32 -10.69
N ASN A 8 16.00 18.56 -10.51
CA ASN A 8 15.45 19.48 -9.51
C ASN A 8 13.97 19.80 -9.80
N LEU A 9 13.61 20.04 -11.08
CA LEU A 9 12.22 20.28 -11.47
C LEU A 9 11.33 19.07 -11.16
N LEU A 10 11.77 17.87 -11.52
CA LEU A 10 11.03 16.64 -11.29
C LEU A 10 10.79 16.40 -9.79
N LEU A 11 11.81 16.59 -8.95
CA LEU A 11 11.69 16.46 -7.49
C LEU A 11 10.76 17.53 -6.90
N PHE A 12 10.81 18.77 -7.40
CA PHE A 12 9.91 19.85 -6.97
C PHE A 12 8.45 19.54 -7.34
N ILE A 13 8.18 19.11 -8.58
CA ILE A 13 6.85 18.69 -9.02
C ILE A 13 6.34 17.54 -8.15
N ASN A 14 7.16 16.51 -7.91
CA ASN A 14 6.82 15.39 -7.08
C ASN A 14 6.50 15.79 -5.63
N LYS A 15 7.32 16.67 -5.04
CA LYS A 15 7.10 17.19 -3.68
C LYS A 15 5.79 17.96 -3.57
N LYS A 16 5.48 18.84 -4.53
CA LYS A 16 4.22 19.61 -4.55
C LYS A 16 3.00 18.73 -4.76
N LEU A 17 3.05 17.79 -5.70
CA LEU A 17 1.98 16.82 -5.91
C LEU A 17 1.68 16.02 -4.65
N ARG A 18 2.71 15.65 -3.89
CA ARG A 18 2.57 14.93 -2.63
C ARG A 18 2.00 15.77 -1.50
N SER A 19 2.37 17.05 -1.41
CA SER A 19 1.95 17.91 -0.30
C SER A 19 0.58 18.55 -0.49
N SER A 20 0.19 18.86 -1.73
CA SER A 20 -1.04 19.60 -2.03
C SER A 20 -2.01 18.87 -2.97
N GLY A 21 -1.62 17.71 -3.51
CA GLY A 21 -2.41 16.97 -4.50
C GLY A 21 -2.55 17.68 -5.86
N VAL A 22 -2.00 18.89 -5.99
CA VAL A 22 -2.11 19.73 -7.18
C VAL A 22 -0.74 19.98 -7.78
N SER A 23 -0.63 19.85 -9.11
CA SER A 23 0.60 20.17 -9.83
C SER A 23 0.95 21.64 -9.69
N PRO A 24 2.23 21.99 -9.43
CA PRO A 24 2.66 23.38 -9.32
C PRO A 24 2.42 24.14 -10.63
N SER A 25 2.15 25.44 -10.52
CA SER A 25 2.04 26.33 -11.66
C SER A 25 3.41 26.56 -12.31
N TYR A 26 3.41 27.01 -13.57
CA TYR A 26 4.66 27.38 -14.26
C TYR A 26 5.41 28.52 -13.54
N GLU A 27 4.69 29.39 -12.82
CA GLU A 27 5.28 30.44 -12.00
C GLU A 27 6.03 29.86 -10.81
N GLU A 28 5.37 29.01 -10.03
CA GLU A 28 5.99 28.32 -8.89
C GLU A 28 7.20 27.47 -9.30
N MET A 29 7.13 26.79 -10.45
CA MET A 29 8.26 26.05 -11.00
C MET A 29 9.42 26.96 -11.41
N LYS A 30 9.11 28.12 -12.01
CA LYS A 30 10.09 29.13 -12.40
C LYS A 30 10.83 29.67 -11.18
N GLU A 31 10.10 30.05 -10.15
CA GLU A 31 10.64 30.55 -8.89
C GLU A 31 11.50 29.51 -8.18
N SER A 32 11.03 28.27 -8.06
CA SER A 32 11.76 27.18 -7.40
C SER A 32 13.10 26.85 -8.04
N LEU A 33 13.23 27.07 -9.36
CA LEU A 33 14.46 26.84 -10.13
C LEU A 33 15.25 28.08 -10.40
N ASN A 34 14.81 29.24 -9.90
CA ASN A 34 15.40 30.57 -10.12
C ASN A 34 15.63 30.86 -11.62
N LEU A 35 14.60 30.57 -12.43
CA LEU A 35 14.65 30.81 -13.87
C LEU A 35 14.00 32.16 -14.24
N LYS A 36 14.54 32.84 -15.25
CA LYS A 36 14.06 34.17 -15.68
C LYS A 36 12.79 34.11 -16.53
N SER A 37 12.47 32.96 -17.16
CA SER A 37 11.33 32.85 -18.07
C SER A 37 10.56 31.55 -17.95
N LYS A 38 9.24 31.59 -18.20
CA LYS A 38 8.35 30.41 -18.26
C LYS A 38 8.70 29.47 -19.44
N SER A 39 9.28 30.01 -20.51
CA SER A 39 9.71 29.23 -21.68
C SER A 39 10.76 28.16 -21.31
N GLY A 40 11.65 28.49 -20.34
CA GLY A 40 12.63 27.55 -19.81
C GLY A 40 11.96 26.35 -19.10
N ILE A 41 10.92 26.61 -18.30
CA ILE A 41 10.13 25.55 -17.66
C ILE A 41 9.44 24.68 -18.69
N HIS A 42 8.82 25.28 -19.72
CA HIS A 42 8.15 24.55 -20.79
C HIS A 42 9.08 23.53 -21.45
N ARG A 43 10.32 23.95 -21.82
CA ARG A 43 11.33 23.06 -22.41
C ARG A 43 11.75 21.94 -21.46
N LEU A 44 11.90 22.22 -20.16
CA LEU A 44 12.25 21.21 -19.17
C LEU A 44 11.14 20.18 -18.98
N ILE A 45 9.86 20.60 -18.93
CA ILE A 45 8.69 19.73 -18.85
C ILE A 45 8.59 18.85 -20.09
N SER A 46 8.69 19.40 -21.31
CA SER A 46 8.65 18.62 -22.54
C SER A 46 9.78 17.59 -22.60
N ALA A 47 10.99 17.95 -22.20
CA ALA A 47 12.10 17.02 -22.15
C ALA A 47 11.94 15.90 -21.06
N LEU A 48 11.26 16.18 -19.96
CA LEU A 48 10.91 15.16 -18.95
C LEU A 48 9.81 14.24 -19.45
N GLU A 49 8.84 14.75 -20.19
CA GLU A 49 7.75 13.99 -20.82
C GLU A 49 8.27 13.05 -21.91
N GLU A 50 9.09 13.56 -22.86
CA GLU A 50 9.75 12.76 -23.91
C GLU A 50 10.58 11.62 -23.33
N ARG A 51 11.20 11.83 -22.16
CA ARG A 51 11.98 10.80 -21.48
C ARG A 51 11.12 9.88 -20.57
N GLY A 52 9.80 10.08 -20.52
CA GLY A 52 8.86 9.26 -19.77
C GLY A 52 8.98 9.39 -18.25
N PHE A 53 9.45 10.54 -17.73
CA PHE A 53 9.46 10.80 -16.28
C PHE A 53 8.17 11.43 -15.81
N ILE A 54 7.49 12.20 -16.67
CA ILE A 54 6.19 12.80 -16.39
C ILE A 54 5.25 12.60 -17.60
N LYS A 55 3.95 12.73 -17.35
CA LYS A 55 2.90 12.70 -18.38
C LYS A 55 1.94 13.88 -18.16
N ARG A 56 1.50 14.52 -19.23
CA ARG A 56 0.41 15.50 -19.19
C ARG A 56 -0.91 14.78 -19.33
N LEU A 57 -1.85 15.06 -18.44
CA LEU A 57 -3.20 14.54 -18.54
C LEU A 57 -4.03 15.44 -19.44
N ALA A 58 -4.64 14.86 -20.48
CA ALA A 58 -5.53 15.58 -21.38
C ALA A 58 -6.78 16.06 -20.62
N HIS A 59 -7.30 17.24 -21.02
CA HIS A 59 -8.53 17.84 -20.48
C HIS A 59 -8.50 18.35 -19.02
N LYS A 60 -7.35 18.42 -18.38
CA LYS A 60 -7.21 19.06 -17.06
C LYS A 60 -6.12 20.15 -17.12
N ALA A 61 -6.48 21.39 -16.81
CA ALA A 61 -5.51 22.45 -16.68
C ALA A 61 -4.50 22.13 -15.60
N ARG A 62 -3.19 22.22 -15.89
CA ARG A 62 -2.07 21.99 -14.98
C ARG A 62 -1.91 20.52 -14.48
N ALA A 63 -2.46 19.52 -15.14
CA ALA A 63 -2.34 18.15 -14.69
C ALA A 63 -1.06 17.49 -15.24
N LEU A 64 -0.05 17.38 -14.36
CA LEU A 64 1.16 16.60 -14.57
C LEU A 64 1.13 15.38 -13.66
N GLU A 65 1.47 14.22 -14.20
CA GLU A 65 1.67 12.99 -13.48
C GLU A 65 3.15 12.63 -13.49
N VAL A 66 3.70 12.22 -12.35
CA VAL A 66 5.08 11.74 -12.27
C VAL A 66 5.06 10.22 -12.41
N ILE A 67 5.63 9.71 -13.50
CA ILE A 67 5.64 8.28 -13.84
C ILE A 67 6.83 7.57 -13.17
N LYS A 68 8.01 8.21 -13.14
CA LYS A 68 9.20 7.63 -12.52
C LYS A 68 10.11 8.71 -11.94
N LEU A 69 10.84 8.36 -10.90
CA LEU A 69 11.86 9.21 -10.27
C LEU A 69 13.27 8.78 -10.72
N PRO A 70 14.27 9.66 -10.65
CA PRO A 70 15.64 9.30 -10.94
C PRO A 70 16.21 8.37 -9.87
N GLU A 71 17.02 7.40 -10.25
CA GLU A 71 17.64 6.38 -9.38
C GLU A 71 18.46 6.93 -8.21
N THR A 72 18.81 8.21 -8.24
CA THR A 72 19.55 8.91 -7.17
C THR A 72 18.63 9.68 -6.19
N ALA A 73 17.31 9.46 -6.24
CA ALA A 73 16.41 9.98 -5.21
C ALA A 73 16.56 9.14 -3.94
N SER A 74 16.74 9.79 -2.78
CA SER A 74 16.84 9.09 -1.48
C SER A 74 15.60 8.24 -1.23
N ALA A 75 15.79 7.10 -0.56
CA ALA A 75 14.70 6.16 -0.22
C ALA A 75 13.50 6.84 0.48
N ASN A 76 13.72 7.91 1.25
CA ASN A 76 12.66 8.71 1.86
C ASN A 76 11.78 9.48 0.85
N ASP A 77 12.21 9.65 -0.40
CA ASP A 77 11.44 10.32 -1.45
C ASP A 77 10.51 9.36 -2.21
N ILE A 78 10.65 8.05 -1.99
CA ILE A 78 9.98 7.00 -2.78
C ILE A 78 8.71 6.46 -2.08
N TYR A 79 8.60 6.56 -0.75
CA TYR A 79 7.60 5.81 0.04
C TYR A 79 6.36 6.57 0.50
N ASN A 80 6.06 7.78 0.01
CA ASN A 80 4.76 8.40 0.26
C ASN A 80 3.88 8.32 -1.00
N SER A 81 2.95 7.38 -0.98
CA SER A 81 1.95 7.14 -2.01
C SER A 81 1.11 8.37 -2.36
N PHE A 82 0.90 8.56 -3.66
CA PHE A 82 -0.04 9.52 -4.22
C PHE A 82 -1.48 9.16 -3.81
N SER A 83 -2.15 10.04 -3.08
CA SER A 83 -3.59 10.00 -2.87
C SER A 83 -4.22 11.16 -3.66
N PRO A 84 -4.95 10.92 -4.77
CA PRO A 84 -5.69 11.96 -5.45
C PRO A 84 -6.89 12.39 -4.59
N SER A 85 -6.90 13.64 -4.09
CA SER A 85 -8.08 14.24 -3.49
C SER A 85 -8.93 14.91 -4.57
N VAL A 86 -10.18 14.50 -4.68
CA VAL A 86 -11.19 15.20 -5.51
C VAL A 86 -11.69 16.40 -4.71
N ILE A 87 -11.33 17.61 -5.12
CA ILE A 87 -11.94 18.84 -4.57
C ILE A 87 -13.34 18.95 -5.13
N LYS A 88 -14.37 18.60 -4.36
CA LYS A 88 -15.74 19.01 -4.61
C LYS A 88 -15.87 20.48 -4.20
N GLY A 89 -16.06 21.38 -5.16
CA GLY A 89 -16.41 22.77 -4.87
C GLY A 89 -17.84 22.83 -4.34
N GLY A 90 -18.01 23.37 -3.15
CA GLY A 90 -19.31 23.71 -2.58
C GLY A 90 -19.37 23.53 -1.07
N LEU A 91 -19.50 24.65 -0.38
CA LEU A 91 -19.96 24.87 0.99
C LEU A 91 -19.28 24.08 2.12
N ASP A 92 -18.73 24.84 3.04
CA ASP A 92 -18.11 24.41 4.28
C ASP A 92 -19.04 23.54 5.12
N GLU A 93 -18.94 22.22 5.01
CA GLU A 93 -19.24 21.34 6.12
C GLU A 93 -17.94 21.06 6.84
N GLU A 94 -17.84 21.53 8.08
CA GLU A 94 -16.79 21.17 9.01
C GLU A 94 -16.66 19.64 9.05
N LYS A 95 -15.69 19.10 8.29
CA LYS A 95 -15.26 17.72 8.52
C LYS A 95 -14.64 17.68 9.91
N PRO A 96 -15.13 16.82 10.81
CA PRO A 96 -14.37 16.52 12.01
C PRO A 96 -12.98 16.05 11.55
N LEU A 97 -11.93 16.61 12.12
CA LEU A 97 -10.55 16.13 12.02
C LEU A 97 -10.49 14.74 12.67
N SER A 98 -10.99 13.73 11.97
CA SER A 98 -10.68 12.35 12.32
C SER A 98 -9.28 12.10 11.78
N ASP A 99 -8.32 11.92 12.67
CA ASP A 99 -7.01 11.31 12.40
C ASP A 99 -7.23 9.85 11.97
N ASP A 100 -7.97 9.64 10.89
CA ASP A 100 -8.27 8.29 10.40
C ASP A 100 -7.01 7.75 9.74
N ILE A 101 -6.28 6.98 10.52
CA ILE A 101 -5.14 6.21 10.02
C ILE A 101 -5.71 5.14 9.08
N GLU A 102 -5.21 5.09 7.87
CA GLU A 102 -5.60 4.10 6.89
C GLU A 102 -4.59 2.96 6.80
N VAL A 103 -5.11 1.74 6.67
CA VAL A 103 -4.35 0.51 6.48
C VAL A 103 -4.30 0.18 4.99
N PRO A 104 -3.10 0.01 4.39
CA PRO A 104 -2.97 -0.42 3.00
C PRO A 104 -3.42 -1.87 2.83
N VAL A 105 -4.24 -2.15 1.83
CA VAL A 105 -4.63 -3.52 1.42
C VAL A 105 -3.70 -3.97 0.31
N LEU A 106 -2.87 -4.99 0.60
CA LEU A 106 -1.77 -5.45 -0.26
C LEU A 106 -2.18 -6.56 -1.24
N GLY A 107 -3.47 -6.71 -1.55
CA GLY A 107 -3.95 -7.71 -2.48
C GLY A 107 -4.74 -8.83 -1.83
N LYS A 108 -4.67 -10.04 -2.40
CA LYS A 108 -5.46 -11.21 -1.98
C LYS A 108 -4.61 -12.21 -1.22
N ILE A 109 -5.24 -12.92 -0.27
CA ILE A 109 -4.65 -14.07 0.40
C ILE A 109 -5.55 -15.29 0.27
N ALA A 110 -4.96 -16.44 -0.01
CA ALA A 110 -5.69 -17.67 -0.10
C ALA A 110 -6.09 -18.20 1.28
N ALA A 111 -7.38 -18.40 1.42
CA ALA A 111 -7.93 -19.27 2.46
C ALA A 111 -8.24 -20.64 1.83
N GLY A 112 -7.23 -21.32 1.30
CA GLY A 112 -7.39 -22.60 0.60
C GLY A 112 -6.10 -22.97 -0.15
N THR A 113 -6.07 -22.76 -1.44
CA THR A 113 -4.86 -22.94 -2.23
C THR A 113 -3.91 -21.73 -2.07
N PRO A 114 -2.59 -21.96 -1.97
CA PRO A 114 -1.61 -20.88 -1.82
C PRO A 114 -1.63 -19.92 -3.00
N VAL A 115 -1.45 -18.64 -2.73
CA VAL A 115 -1.30 -17.59 -3.76
C VAL A 115 0.10 -17.01 -3.60
N GLU A 116 0.74 -16.69 -4.71
CA GLU A 116 2.00 -15.95 -4.68
C GLU A 116 1.82 -14.64 -3.88
N ALA A 117 2.81 -14.33 -3.04
CA ALA A 117 2.78 -13.16 -2.18
C ALA A 117 2.71 -11.88 -3.02
N ILE A 118 1.54 -11.24 -3.06
CA ILE A 118 1.33 -10.01 -3.83
C ILE A 118 1.73 -8.81 -2.96
N GLN A 119 2.62 -7.98 -3.48
CA GLN A 119 3.17 -6.80 -2.77
C GLN A 119 2.58 -5.46 -3.26
N ASN A 120 1.56 -5.47 -4.11
CA ASN A 120 0.98 -4.25 -4.64
C ASN A 120 -0.23 -3.79 -3.83
N GLU A 121 -0.20 -2.54 -3.37
CA GLU A 121 -1.33 -1.90 -2.72
C GLU A 121 -2.50 -1.77 -3.73
N VAL A 122 -3.66 -2.31 -3.38
CA VAL A 122 -4.87 -2.28 -4.23
C VAL A 122 -5.93 -1.31 -3.72
N SER A 123 -5.95 -1.02 -2.42
CA SER A 123 -6.89 -0.09 -1.78
C SER A 123 -6.41 0.27 -0.37
N ARG A 124 -7.15 1.15 0.31
CA ARG A 124 -6.96 1.48 1.73
C ARG A 124 -8.27 1.33 2.47
N ILE A 125 -8.21 0.98 3.73
CA ILE A 125 -9.35 0.89 4.64
C ILE A 125 -9.03 1.62 5.95
N PRO A 126 -10.04 2.20 6.64
CA PRO A 126 -9.80 2.86 7.92
C PRO A 126 -9.28 1.87 8.97
N LEU A 127 -8.31 2.30 9.78
CA LEU A 127 -7.86 1.52 10.93
C LEU A 127 -8.96 1.52 11.99
N PRO A 128 -9.41 0.34 12.49
CA PRO A 128 -10.35 0.28 13.60
C PRO A 128 -9.85 1.05 14.83
N SER A 129 -10.72 1.84 15.44
CA SER A 129 -10.39 2.74 16.56
C SER A 129 -9.88 2.03 17.82
N ASN A 130 -10.13 0.72 17.94
CA ASN A 130 -9.65 -0.13 19.02
C ASN A 130 -8.22 -0.66 18.82
N LEU A 131 -7.58 -0.36 17.70
CA LEU A 131 -6.21 -0.75 17.43
C LEU A 131 -5.23 0.42 17.70
N GLU A 132 -3.99 0.06 18.04
CA GLU A 132 -2.93 1.05 18.32
C GLU A 132 -2.61 1.87 17.06
N LYS A 133 -2.67 3.19 17.15
CA LYS A 133 -2.41 4.10 16.02
C LYS A 133 -0.99 3.97 15.44
N ASN A 134 -0.02 3.58 16.24
CA ASN A 134 1.39 3.45 15.84
C ASN A 134 1.78 2.01 15.46
N GLY A 135 0.81 1.10 15.33
CA GLY A 135 1.07 -0.27 14.90
C GLY A 135 1.35 -0.35 13.39
N ASP A 136 2.19 -1.30 12.98
CA ASP A 136 2.40 -1.63 11.57
C ASP A 136 1.35 -2.64 11.12
N TYR A 137 0.40 -2.20 10.29
CA TYR A 137 -0.73 -3.00 9.82
C TYR A 137 -0.79 -3.05 8.30
N PHE A 138 -1.31 -4.16 7.80
CA PHE A 138 -1.70 -4.28 6.39
C PHE A 138 -2.98 -5.09 6.26
N GLY A 139 -3.73 -4.84 5.20
CA GLY A 139 -4.94 -5.55 4.84
C GLY A 139 -4.68 -6.59 3.75
N LEU A 140 -5.45 -7.69 3.79
CA LEU A 140 -5.48 -8.68 2.71
C LEU A 140 -6.92 -9.07 2.44
N LYS A 141 -7.31 -9.17 1.16
CA LYS A 141 -8.62 -9.65 0.76
C LYS A 141 -8.65 -11.17 0.72
N VAL A 142 -9.56 -11.77 1.47
CA VAL A 142 -9.69 -13.23 1.60
C VAL A 142 -10.27 -13.83 0.33
N GLN A 143 -9.66 -14.92 -0.13
CA GLN A 143 -10.14 -15.74 -1.23
C GLN A 143 -10.25 -17.19 -0.79
N GLY A 144 -11.46 -17.78 -0.96
CA GLY A 144 -11.78 -19.13 -0.54
C GLY A 144 -12.39 -19.19 0.86
N ASP A 145 -12.69 -20.41 1.34
CA ASP A 145 -13.54 -20.69 2.49
C ASP A 145 -12.86 -21.46 3.63
N SER A 146 -11.54 -21.66 3.58
CA SER A 146 -10.83 -22.49 4.57
C SER A 146 -10.88 -21.95 6.00
N MET A 147 -11.36 -20.72 6.22
CA MET A 147 -11.45 -20.07 7.53
C MET A 147 -12.90 -19.72 7.91
N ILE A 148 -13.89 -20.31 7.23
CA ILE A 148 -15.32 -19.98 7.39
C ILE A 148 -15.84 -20.25 8.79
N GLU A 149 -15.39 -21.34 9.46
CA GLU A 149 -15.77 -21.68 10.84
C GLU A 149 -15.16 -20.73 11.88
N ALA A 150 -14.18 -19.91 11.46
CA ALA A 150 -13.67 -18.79 12.26
C ALA A 150 -14.40 -17.47 11.96
N GLY A 151 -15.48 -17.50 11.14
CA GLY A 151 -16.25 -16.32 10.74
C GLY A 151 -15.59 -15.48 9.63
N ILE A 152 -14.53 -15.99 8.99
CA ILE A 152 -13.82 -15.31 7.91
C ILE A 152 -14.30 -15.91 6.58
N ASN A 153 -14.99 -15.09 5.79
CA ASN A 153 -15.58 -15.51 4.52
C ASN A 153 -14.79 -14.99 3.32
N GLU A 154 -15.02 -15.61 2.17
CA GLU A 154 -14.51 -15.06 0.91
C GLU A 154 -15.00 -13.63 0.69
N GLY A 155 -14.10 -12.76 0.22
CA GLY A 155 -14.40 -11.34 0.00
C GLY A 155 -14.16 -10.43 1.21
N ASP A 156 -14.00 -10.98 2.42
CA ASP A 156 -13.62 -10.19 3.58
C ASP A 156 -12.23 -9.55 3.40
N THR A 157 -12.00 -8.44 4.09
CA THR A 157 -10.67 -7.88 4.24
C THR A 157 -10.19 -8.09 5.66
N VAL A 158 -9.12 -8.85 5.83
CA VAL A 158 -8.49 -9.09 7.13
C VAL A 158 -7.41 -8.05 7.39
N ILE A 159 -7.37 -7.50 8.62
CA ILE A 159 -6.34 -6.58 9.08
C ILE A 159 -5.34 -7.37 9.91
N ILE A 160 -4.10 -7.31 9.48
CA ILE A 160 -2.97 -8.06 10.01
C ILE A 160 -2.00 -7.10 10.68
N LYS A 161 -1.66 -7.35 11.95
CA LYS A 161 -0.54 -6.67 12.63
C LYS A 161 0.75 -7.38 12.21
N ARG A 162 1.68 -6.63 11.62
CA ARG A 162 2.96 -7.16 11.16
C ARG A 162 3.79 -7.63 12.35
N THR A 163 4.20 -8.88 12.34
CA THR A 163 5.06 -9.52 13.34
C THR A 163 5.62 -10.82 12.79
N ASP A 164 6.79 -11.22 13.24
CA ASP A 164 7.46 -12.48 12.89
C ASP A 164 7.14 -13.63 13.87
N THR A 165 6.41 -13.32 14.95
CA THR A 165 6.04 -14.29 16.00
C THR A 165 4.54 -14.31 16.23
N ALA A 166 4.03 -15.46 16.68
CA ALA A 166 2.63 -15.59 17.07
C ALA A 166 2.48 -16.68 18.15
N ASP A 167 1.52 -16.49 19.05
CA ASP A 167 1.12 -17.49 20.03
C ASP A 167 0.30 -18.61 19.39
N ASN A 168 0.30 -19.77 20.05
CA ASN A 168 -0.53 -20.89 19.63
C ASN A 168 -2.02 -20.53 19.61
N GLY A 169 -2.70 -20.96 18.55
CA GLY A 169 -4.13 -20.74 18.36
C GLY A 169 -4.49 -19.41 17.69
N LYS A 170 -3.53 -18.51 17.49
CA LYS A 170 -3.77 -17.28 16.73
C LYS A 170 -3.94 -17.57 15.24
N ILE A 171 -4.72 -16.74 14.55
CA ILE A 171 -4.83 -16.76 13.09
C ILE A 171 -3.73 -15.84 12.55
N VAL A 172 -2.94 -16.38 11.64
CA VAL A 172 -1.74 -15.72 11.11
C VAL A 172 -1.73 -15.75 9.58
N VAL A 173 -1.00 -14.82 9.01
CA VAL A 173 -0.48 -14.92 7.65
C VAL A 173 0.85 -15.65 7.75
N ALA A 174 0.91 -16.85 7.22
CA ALA A 174 2.10 -17.69 7.17
C ALA A 174 2.64 -17.75 5.76
N LEU A 175 3.92 -17.48 5.58
CA LEU A 175 4.67 -17.67 4.34
C LEU A 175 5.40 -19.01 4.43
N ILE A 176 5.15 -19.89 3.45
CA ILE A 176 5.70 -21.24 3.38
C ILE A 176 6.72 -21.28 2.24
N ASP A 177 7.90 -21.83 2.55
CA ASP A 177 9.01 -21.99 1.60
C ASP A 177 9.33 -20.70 0.80
N GLU A 178 9.07 -19.54 1.40
CA GLU A 178 9.26 -18.18 0.84
C GLU A 178 8.37 -17.82 -0.37
N HIS A 179 7.42 -18.68 -0.77
CA HIS A 179 6.63 -18.49 -1.99
C HIS A 179 5.12 -18.49 -1.74
N GLU A 180 4.62 -19.26 -0.79
CA GLU A 180 3.20 -19.48 -0.59
C GLU A 180 2.68 -18.78 0.68
N ALA A 181 1.83 -17.77 0.53
CA ALA A 181 1.18 -17.10 1.67
C ALA A 181 -0.19 -17.72 1.96
N MET A 182 -0.47 -18.02 3.22
CA MET A 182 -1.73 -18.58 3.68
C MET A 182 -2.24 -17.91 4.95
N LEU A 183 -3.58 -17.79 5.05
CA LEU A 183 -4.26 -17.41 6.29
C LEU A 183 -4.71 -18.68 7.02
N LYS A 184 -4.12 -18.98 8.17
CA LYS A 184 -4.36 -20.22 8.93
C LYS A 184 -4.23 -19.98 10.43
N ARG A 185 -4.78 -20.90 11.24
CA ARG A 185 -4.50 -20.95 12.68
C ARG A 185 -3.20 -21.69 12.94
N ILE A 186 -2.27 -21.02 13.61
CA ILE A 186 -0.96 -21.61 13.92
C ILE A 186 -1.00 -22.40 15.21
N ARG A 187 -0.39 -23.59 15.21
CA ARG A 187 -0.03 -24.34 16.40
C ARG A 187 1.42 -24.83 16.32
N LYS A 188 2.18 -24.48 17.33
CA LYS A 188 3.58 -24.90 17.48
C LYS A 188 3.66 -25.96 18.55
N LYS A 189 4.26 -27.13 18.25
CA LYS A 189 4.48 -28.22 19.21
C LYS A 189 5.87 -28.81 18.99
N GLY A 190 6.79 -28.48 19.89
CA GLY A 190 8.18 -28.90 19.76
C GLY A 190 8.83 -28.39 18.47
N LYS A 191 9.25 -29.31 17.61
CA LYS A 191 9.93 -29.01 16.33
C LYS A 191 8.97 -29.02 15.12
N VAL A 192 7.67 -28.85 15.32
CA VAL A 192 6.72 -28.83 14.21
C VAL A 192 5.77 -27.65 14.34
N VAL A 193 5.37 -27.11 13.19
CA VAL A 193 4.37 -26.07 13.04
C VAL A 193 3.19 -26.64 12.25
N ALA A 194 2.04 -26.68 12.87
CA ALA A 194 0.79 -27.03 12.22
C ALA A 194 0.05 -25.75 11.80
N LEU A 195 -0.41 -25.71 10.57
CA LEU A 195 -1.27 -24.68 10.01
C LEU A 195 -2.67 -25.29 9.79
N GLU A 196 -3.58 -24.93 10.71
CA GLU A 196 -4.93 -25.47 10.75
C GLU A 196 -5.90 -24.57 9.99
N SER A 197 -6.74 -25.16 9.17
CA SER A 197 -7.92 -24.51 8.60
C SER A 197 -9.03 -24.44 9.65
N ALA A 198 -9.88 -23.44 9.57
CA ALA A 198 -11.15 -23.39 10.30
C ALA A 198 -12.29 -23.77 9.33
N ASN A 199 -12.19 -24.93 8.75
CA ASN A 199 -13.16 -25.57 7.88
C ASN A 199 -12.80 -27.07 7.80
N LYS A 200 -13.76 -27.93 8.12
CA LYS A 200 -13.60 -29.39 8.17
C LYS A 200 -13.22 -30.04 6.84
N ASN A 201 -13.48 -29.35 5.74
CA ASN A 201 -13.15 -29.83 4.40
C ASN A 201 -11.65 -29.71 4.06
N TYR A 202 -10.88 -29.08 4.93
CA TYR A 202 -9.44 -28.82 4.69
C TYR A 202 -8.59 -29.52 5.74
N GLU A 203 -7.60 -30.24 5.30
CA GLU A 203 -6.65 -30.91 6.17
C GLU A 203 -5.66 -29.93 6.82
N THR A 204 -5.24 -30.27 8.04
CA THR A 204 -4.15 -29.56 8.73
C THR A 204 -2.83 -29.86 8.06
N LYS A 205 -2.11 -28.83 7.64
CA LYS A 205 -0.77 -28.97 7.07
C LYS A 205 0.29 -28.85 8.16
N ILE A 206 1.24 -29.79 8.18
CA ILE A 206 2.33 -29.84 9.16
C ILE A 206 3.67 -29.58 8.47
N PHE A 207 4.44 -28.66 9.02
CA PHE A 207 5.74 -28.23 8.47
C PHE A 207 6.83 -28.27 9.53
N GLY A 208 8.08 -28.35 9.08
CA GLY A 208 9.24 -27.98 9.92
C GLY A 208 9.24 -26.48 10.22
N PRO A 209 9.81 -26.04 11.35
CA PRO A 209 9.79 -24.65 11.77
C PRO A 209 10.51 -23.72 10.79
N ASP A 210 11.53 -24.21 10.11
CA ASP A 210 12.34 -23.45 9.15
C ASP A 210 11.59 -23.15 7.84
N ARG A 211 10.50 -23.87 7.56
CA ARG A 211 9.70 -23.73 6.35
C ARG A 211 8.55 -22.72 6.49
N VAL A 212 8.23 -22.27 7.70
CA VAL A 212 7.10 -21.38 7.98
C VAL A 212 7.58 -20.10 8.60
N LYS A 213 7.39 -18.97 7.89
CA LYS A 213 7.65 -17.62 8.40
C LYS A 213 6.32 -16.92 8.67
N VAL A 214 6.09 -16.50 9.91
CA VAL A 214 4.94 -15.65 10.25
C VAL A 214 5.18 -14.26 9.67
N GLN A 215 4.20 -13.73 8.94
CA GLN A 215 4.22 -12.38 8.37
C GLN A 215 3.39 -11.40 9.21
N GLY A 216 2.48 -11.92 10.03
CA GLY A 216 1.68 -11.15 10.93
C GLY A 216 0.50 -11.94 11.51
N VAL A 217 -0.16 -11.33 12.49
CA VAL A 217 -1.29 -11.89 13.24
C VAL A 217 -2.56 -11.13 12.88
N LEU A 218 -3.66 -11.84 12.68
CA LEU A 218 -4.99 -11.27 12.49
C LEU A 218 -5.42 -10.50 13.75
N VAL A 219 -5.79 -9.23 13.56
CA VAL A 219 -6.24 -8.34 14.65
C VAL A 219 -7.66 -7.82 14.42
N SER A 220 -8.12 -7.74 13.18
CA SER A 220 -9.49 -7.29 12.85
C SER A 220 -9.93 -7.80 11.49
N LEU A 221 -11.24 -7.71 11.24
CA LEU A 221 -11.87 -8.08 9.99
C LEU A 221 -12.81 -6.95 9.56
N TYR A 222 -12.76 -6.61 8.29
CA TYR A 222 -13.61 -5.63 7.65
C TYR A 222 -14.47 -6.31 6.58
N ARG A 223 -15.78 -6.14 6.66
CA ARG A 223 -16.75 -6.71 5.72
C ARG A 223 -17.72 -5.64 5.26
N ASN A 224 -17.85 -5.50 3.94
CA ASN A 224 -18.91 -4.71 3.32
C ASN A 224 -20.07 -5.62 2.94
N PHE A 225 -21.29 -5.15 3.15
CA PHE A 225 -22.54 -5.83 2.77
C PHE A 225 -23.19 -5.11 1.61
#